data_de811811adb95518ecd63adb8ed8caee
#
_entry.id   de811811adb95518ecd63adb8ed8caee
#
_cell.length_a   1.000
_cell.length_b   1.000
_cell.length_c   1.000
_cell.angle_alpha   90.00
_cell.angle_beta   90.00
_cell.angle_gamma   90.00
#
_symmetry.space_group_name_H-M   'P 1'
#
loop_
_entity.id
_entity.type
_entity.pdbx_description
1 polymer ?
#
loop_
_entity_poly.entity_id
_entity_poly.type
_entity_poly.pdbx_seq_one_letter_code
_entity_poly.pdbx_strand_id
1 'polypeptide(L)'
;MCFVAENGDKALFYLFYEREKMSKFPNKKEIKQAFVATIPVLTGYIFLGMGFGMMLYSKGFGAIWAFFMSLTIFAGSLEYAAVDLLASSATIITTAVVSVALNARHVFYGISLIDKYKGVKKKTFLIFGLTDETYSLVCNDVALEKVENKENYYFLVTLFDHIYWITGSVLGALVGAILPFSTEGIDFVLTALFLTVFVEQWLSTKNHLSAISGVLATIVALLIFGADNFLIPAMILIALALTLLRKKEGITND
;
A
#
# COMPACT_ATOMS: atom_id res chain seq x y z
N MET A 1 -42.12 30.96 -10.97
CA MET A 1 -42.04 29.67 -10.26
C MET A 1 -41.69 28.47 -11.17
N CYS A 2 -41.31 28.69 -12.44
CA CYS A 2 -40.94 27.63 -13.40
C CYS A 2 -39.41 27.47 -13.68
N PHE A 3 -38.55 28.29 -13.09
CA PHE A 3 -37.10 28.27 -13.40
C PHE A 3 -36.27 27.34 -12.53
N VAL A 4 -36.82 26.84 -11.44
CA VAL A 4 -36.08 25.97 -10.48
C VAL A 4 -36.15 24.49 -10.83
N ALA A 5 -37.20 24.05 -11.51
CA ALA A 5 -37.40 22.66 -11.91
C ALA A 5 -36.49 22.22 -13.06
N GLU A 6 -36.20 23.11 -14.00
CA GLU A 6 -35.44 22.78 -15.22
C GLU A 6 -33.93 22.52 -14.94
N ASN A 7 -33.37 23.18 -13.94
CA ASN A 7 -31.99 22.97 -13.53
C ASN A 7 -31.82 21.72 -12.66
N GLY A 8 -32.84 21.36 -11.87
CA GLY A 8 -32.83 20.14 -11.05
C GLY A 8 -32.88 18.87 -11.91
N ASP A 9 -33.74 18.86 -12.95
CA ASP A 9 -33.87 17.73 -13.85
C ASP A 9 -32.64 17.53 -14.74
N LYS A 10 -32.02 18.60 -15.19
CA LYS A 10 -30.74 18.53 -15.93
C LYS A 10 -29.60 18.02 -15.05
N ALA A 11 -29.50 18.51 -13.81
CA ALA A 11 -28.51 18.03 -12.85
C ALA A 11 -28.74 16.54 -12.52
N LEU A 12 -29.99 16.13 -12.32
CA LEU A 12 -30.36 14.73 -12.09
C LEU A 12 -30.06 13.87 -13.31
N PHE A 13 -30.38 14.35 -14.52
CA PHE A 13 -30.08 13.68 -15.78
C PHE A 13 -28.58 13.53 -16.02
N TYR A 14 -27.77 14.57 -15.75
CA TYR A 14 -26.31 14.49 -15.79
C TYR A 14 -25.77 13.50 -14.77
N LEU A 15 -26.29 13.47 -13.55
CA LEU A 15 -25.91 12.50 -12.53
C LEU A 15 -26.28 11.07 -12.93
N PHE A 16 -27.46 10.85 -13.51
CA PHE A 16 -27.85 9.54 -14.05
C PHE A 16 -27.02 9.14 -15.27
N TYR A 17 -26.76 10.07 -16.19
CA TYR A 17 -25.94 9.84 -17.38
C TYR A 17 -24.47 9.52 -17.01
N GLU A 18 -23.88 10.27 -16.09
CA GLU A 18 -22.55 9.94 -15.54
C GLU A 18 -22.56 8.61 -14.81
N ARG A 19 -23.60 8.32 -14.04
CA ARG A 19 -23.74 7.05 -13.32
C ARG A 19 -23.88 5.85 -14.27
N GLU A 20 -24.54 6.01 -15.39
CA GLU A 20 -24.69 4.98 -16.44
C GLU A 20 -23.37 4.79 -17.20
N LYS A 21 -22.61 5.86 -17.43
CA LYS A 21 -21.29 5.83 -18.06
C LYS A 21 -20.24 5.16 -17.16
N MET A 22 -20.33 5.31 -15.85
CA MET A 22 -19.46 4.67 -14.85
C MET A 22 -19.72 3.17 -14.65
N SER A 23 -20.81 2.63 -15.17
CA SER A 23 -21.21 1.23 -14.98
C SER A 23 -20.75 0.29 -16.09
N LYS A 24 -20.04 0.77 -17.10
CA LYS A 24 -19.57 -0.07 -18.20
C LYS A 24 -18.30 -0.82 -17.83
N PHE A 25 -18.23 -2.09 -18.28
CA PHE A 25 -16.97 -2.88 -18.20
C PHE A 25 -15.82 -2.10 -18.83
N PRO A 26 -14.59 -2.22 -18.28
CA PRO A 26 -13.43 -1.52 -18.82
C PRO A 26 -13.23 -1.83 -20.32
N ASN A 27 -13.00 -0.80 -21.11
CA ASN A 27 -12.70 -0.95 -22.52
C ASN A 27 -11.20 -1.21 -22.75
N LYS A 28 -10.84 -1.64 -23.97
CA LYS A 28 -9.43 -1.95 -24.30
C LYS A 28 -8.46 -0.78 -24.07
N LYS A 29 -8.93 0.46 -24.26
CA LYS A 29 -8.12 1.67 -24.06
C LYS A 29 -7.84 1.89 -22.57
N GLU A 30 -8.85 1.75 -21.70
CA GLU A 30 -8.73 1.87 -20.25
C GLU A 30 -7.82 0.78 -19.68
N ILE A 31 -7.96 -0.47 -20.13
CA ILE A 31 -7.08 -1.58 -19.75
C ILE A 31 -5.63 -1.28 -20.13
N LYS A 32 -5.39 -0.80 -21.36
CA LYS A 32 -4.04 -0.44 -21.81
C LYS A 32 -3.45 0.71 -20.99
N GLN A 33 -4.25 1.73 -20.68
CA GLN A 33 -3.79 2.88 -19.88
C GLN A 33 -3.38 2.44 -18.47
N ALA A 34 -4.22 1.65 -17.79
CA ALA A 34 -3.91 1.13 -16.46
C ALA A 34 -2.69 0.20 -16.50
N PHE A 35 -2.61 -0.71 -17.48
CA PHE A 35 -1.46 -1.61 -17.62
C PHE A 35 -0.15 -0.88 -17.83
N VAL A 36 -0.11 0.13 -18.71
CA VAL A 36 1.11 0.93 -18.94
C VAL A 36 1.51 1.69 -17.68
N ALA A 37 0.55 2.23 -16.94
CA ALA A 37 0.82 2.93 -15.69
C ALA A 37 1.39 2.01 -14.60
N THR A 38 0.99 0.72 -14.59
CA THR A 38 1.43 -0.26 -13.58
C THR A 38 2.71 -1.01 -13.95
N ILE A 39 3.31 -0.80 -15.14
CA ILE A 39 4.57 -1.47 -15.54
C ILE A 39 5.70 -1.30 -14.51
N PRO A 40 5.97 -0.10 -13.95
CA PRO A 40 6.98 0.04 -12.91
C PRO A 40 6.67 -0.80 -11.66
N VAL A 41 5.40 -0.86 -11.26
CA VAL A 41 4.95 -1.67 -10.11
C VAL A 41 5.08 -3.16 -10.42
N LEU A 42 4.77 -3.60 -11.64
CA LEU A 42 4.93 -4.99 -12.08
C LEU A 42 6.35 -5.49 -11.81
N THR A 43 7.38 -4.74 -12.24
CA THR A 43 8.77 -5.15 -12.04
C THR A 43 9.14 -5.24 -10.57
N GLY A 44 8.75 -4.25 -9.76
CA GLY A 44 8.97 -4.24 -8.32
C GLY A 44 8.26 -5.40 -7.60
N TYR A 45 6.97 -5.59 -7.90
CA TYR A 45 6.14 -6.60 -7.23
C TYR A 45 6.51 -8.03 -7.57
N ILE A 46 6.91 -8.30 -8.81
CA ILE A 46 7.41 -9.64 -9.15
C ILE A 46 8.70 -9.92 -8.36
N PHE A 47 9.63 -8.98 -8.31
CA PHE A 47 10.90 -9.18 -7.62
C PHE A 47 10.73 -9.32 -6.09
N LEU A 48 9.99 -8.40 -5.48
CA LEU A 48 9.73 -8.42 -4.04
C LEU A 48 8.84 -9.60 -3.66
N GLY A 49 7.80 -9.89 -4.43
CA GLY A 49 6.95 -11.06 -4.21
C GLY A 49 7.75 -12.36 -4.29
N MET A 50 8.67 -12.50 -5.26
CA MET A 50 9.55 -13.66 -5.30
C MET A 50 10.42 -13.78 -4.05
N GLY A 51 10.98 -12.67 -3.53
CA GLY A 51 11.71 -12.66 -2.28
C GLY A 51 10.85 -13.14 -1.11
N PHE A 52 9.61 -12.63 -0.99
CA PHE A 52 8.65 -13.08 0.01
C PHE A 52 8.35 -14.58 -0.11
N GLY A 53 8.04 -15.07 -1.32
CA GLY A 53 7.72 -16.47 -1.54
C GLY A 53 8.88 -17.42 -1.21
N MET A 54 10.11 -17.04 -1.57
CA MET A 54 11.32 -17.81 -1.20
C MET A 54 11.54 -17.83 0.32
N MET A 55 11.39 -16.69 0.99
CA MET A 55 11.49 -16.58 2.45
C MET A 55 10.44 -17.46 3.13
N LEU A 56 9.20 -17.39 2.67
CA LEU A 56 8.10 -18.20 3.19
C LEU A 56 8.38 -19.70 3.03
N TYR A 57 8.87 -20.12 1.85
CA TYR A 57 9.25 -21.50 1.60
C TYR A 57 10.39 -21.98 2.52
N SER A 58 11.40 -21.15 2.77
CA SER A 58 12.52 -21.47 3.67
C SER A 58 12.09 -21.78 5.12
N LYS A 59 10.95 -21.26 5.54
CA LYS A 59 10.36 -21.54 6.85
C LYS A 59 9.38 -22.74 6.82
N GLY A 60 9.29 -23.47 5.71
CA GLY A 60 8.48 -24.68 5.57
C GLY A 60 7.06 -24.46 5.03
N PHE A 61 6.73 -23.24 4.58
CA PHE A 61 5.43 -22.90 4.02
C PHE A 61 5.49 -22.90 2.49
N GLY A 62 4.71 -23.76 1.83
CA GLY A 62 4.73 -23.91 0.36
C GLY A 62 3.94 -22.83 -0.39
N ALA A 63 3.90 -22.96 -1.74
CA ALA A 63 3.27 -22.02 -2.65
C ALA A 63 1.78 -21.75 -2.37
N ILE A 64 1.05 -22.73 -1.81
CA ILE A 64 -0.35 -22.55 -1.41
C ILE A 64 -0.47 -21.47 -0.32
N TRP A 65 0.43 -21.46 0.65
CA TRP A 65 0.48 -20.43 1.68
C TRP A 65 0.82 -19.06 1.09
N ALA A 66 1.80 -18.99 0.18
CA ALA A 66 2.14 -17.76 -0.54
C ALA A 66 0.91 -17.20 -1.26
N PHE A 67 0.17 -18.06 -1.98
CA PHE A 67 -1.05 -17.66 -2.68
C PHE A 67 -2.11 -17.08 -1.73
N PHE A 68 -2.46 -17.80 -0.66
CA PHE A 68 -3.51 -17.34 0.25
C PHE A 68 -3.10 -16.11 1.05
N MET A 69 -1.85 -16.00 1.49
CA MET A 69 -1.37 -14.82 2.19
C MET A 69 -1.43 -13.60 1.27
N SER A 70 -0.89 -13.67 0.07
CA SER A 70 -0.92 -12.56 -0.89
C SER A 70 -2.32 -12.21 -1.37
N LEU A 71 -3.24 -13.20 -1.44
CA LEU A 71 -4.64 -12.96 -1.80
C LEU A 71 -5.41 -12.23 -0.70
N THR A 72 -5.14 -12.55 0.58
CA THR A 72 -5.98 -12.10 1.71
C THR A 72 -5.37 -10.98 2.52
N ILE A 73 -4.05 -10.87 2.60
CA ILE A 73 -3.34 -9.83 3.35
C ILE A 73 -3.03 -8.65 2.44
N PHE A 74 -2.40 -8.90 1.31
CA PHE A 74 -1.99 -7.91 0.31
C PHE A 74 -1.33 -6.67 0.92
N ALA A 75 -0.38 -6.89 1.81
CA ALA A 75 0.41 -5.86 2.46
C ALA A 75 1.85 -6.36 2.59
N GLY A 76 2.69 -6.14 1.57
CA GLY A 76 3.99 -6.74 1.43
C GLY A 76 4.85 -6.72 2.69
N SER A 77 4.99 -5.57 3.34
CA SER A 77 5.75 -5.45 4.60
C SER A 77 5.18 -6.30 5.74
N LEU A 78 3.84 -6.40 5.83
CA LEU A 78 3.19 -7.27 6.82
C LEU A 78 3.37 -8.74 6.45
N GLU A 79 3.30 -9.09 5.17
CA GLU A 79 3.48 -10.47 4.72
C GLU A 79 4.90 -10.96 5.03
N TYR A 80 5.92 -10.15 4.78
CA TYR A 80 7.28 -10.46 5.19
C TYR A 80 7.42 -10.65 6.71
N ALA A 81 6.89 -9.71 7.50
CA ALA A 81 6.90 -9.85 8.96
C ALA A 81 6.10 -11.06 9.44
N ALA A 82 5.00 -11.41 8.75
CA ALA A 82 4.17 -12.56 9.08
C ALA A 82 4.90 -13.89 8.92
N VAL A 83 5.90 -14.00 8.05
CA VAL A 83 6.74 -15.20 7.93
C VAL A 83 7.44 -15.50 9.25
N ASP A 84 8.07 -14.49 9.86
CA ASP A 84 8.76 -14.66 11.13
C ASP A 84 7.79 -14.85 12.31
N LEU A 85 6.64 -14.15 12.30
CA LEU A 85 5.58 -14.34 13.29
C LEU A 85 5.03 -15.77 13.28
N LEU A 86 4.84 -16.34 12.08
CA LEU A 86 4.39 -17.73 11.91
C LEU A 86 5.48 -18.72 12.35
N ALA A 87 6.72 -18.50 11.92
CA ALA A 87 7.84 -19.37 12.25
C ALA A 87 8.16 -19.39 13.75
N SER A 88 8.01 -18.25 14.44
CA SER A 88 8.22 -18.14 15.89
C SER A 88 7.01 -18.55 16.72
N SER A 89 5.88 -18.93 16.09
CA SER A 89 4.61 -19.20 16.78
C SER A 89 4.18 -18.03 17.67
N ALA A 90 4.30 -16.81 17.16
CA ALA A 90 3.99 -15.58 17.89
C ALA A 90 2.53 -15.58 18.38
N THR A 91 2.28 -14.93 19.52
CA THR A 91 0.92 -14.85 20.07
C THR A 91 0.02 -14.00 19.16
N ILE A 92 -1.30 -14.26 19.22
CA ILE A 92 -2.30 -13.48 18.48
C ILE A 92 -2.19 -11.99 18.82
N ILE A 93 -1.92 -11.66 20.07
CA ILE A 93 -1.78 -10.26 20.53
C ILE A 93 -0.56 -9.62 19.86
N THR A 94 0.60 -10.29 19.87
CA THR A 94 1.81 -9.81 19.21
C THR A 94 1.57 -9.59 17.72
N THR A 95 0.96 -10.58 17.06
CA THR A 95 0.62 -10.50 15.63
C THR A 95 -0.31 -9.32 15.33
N ALA A 96 -1.35 -9.12 16.14
CA ALA A 96 -2.28 -8.00 15.98
C ALA A 96 -1.58 -6.64 16.13
N VAL A 97 -0.74 -6.50 17.16
CA VAL A 97 0.00 -5.25 17.42
C VAL A 97 0.97 -4.94 16.27
N VAL A 98 1.75 -5.91 15.81
CA VAL A 98 2.68 -5.73 14.68
C VAL A 98 1.90 -5.41 13.40
N SER A 99 0.77 -6.08 13.17
CA SER A 99 -0.08 -5.83 11.97
C SER A 99 -0.61 -4.40 11.94
N VAL A 100 -1.14 -3.90 13.08
CA VAL A 100 -1.62 -2.51 13.19
C VAL A 100 -0.47 -1.54 13.02
N ALA A 101 0.68 -1.84 13.63
CA ALA A 101 1.87 -1.02 13.58
C ALA A 101 2.36 -0.81 12.13
N LEU A 102 2.58 -1.90 11.39
CA LEU A 102 3.07 -1.85 10.01
C LEU A 102 2.06 -1.23 9.05
N ASN A 103 0.75 -1.46 9.28
CA ASN A 103 -0.31 -0.98 8.39
C ASN A 103 -0.90 0.38 8.79
N ALA A 104 -0.43 1.02 9.84
CA ALA A 104 -0.93 2.33 10.29
C ALA A 104 -0.92 3.39 9.18
N ARG A 105 0.05 3.35 8.27
CA ARG A 105 0.16 4.23 7.10
C ARG A 105 -1.04 4.15 6.15
N HIS A 106 -1.67 2.98 6.00
CA HIS A 106 -2.83 2.81 5.12
C HIS A 106 -4.06 3.61 5.59
N VAL A 107 -4.15 3.92 6.88
CA VAL A 107 -5.20 4.81 7.41
C VAL A 107 -5.07 6.21 6.80
N PHE A 108 -3.86 6.73 6.71
CA PHE A 108 -3.60 8.06 6.12
C PHE A 108 -3.86 8.06 4.61
N TYR A 109 -3.51 6.98 3.89
CA TYR A 109 -3.85 6.83 2.47
C TYR A 109 -5.37 6.81 2.27
N GLY A 110 -6.08 6.04 3.09
CA GLY A 110 -7.55 5.98 3.05
C GLY A 110 -8.19 7.34 3.28
N ILE A 111 -7.70 8.11 4.26
CA ILE A 111 -8.22 9.46 4.56
C ILE A 111 -8.02 10.40 3.37
N SER A 112 -6.84 10.38 2.73
CA SER A 112 -6.54 11.28 1.61
C SER A 112 -7.32 10.93 0.33
N LEU A 113 -7.83 9.69 0.22
CA LEU A 113 -8.61 9.23 -0.93
C LEU A 113 -10.13 9.28 -0.73
N ILE A 114 -10.62 9.76 0.42
CA ILE A 114 -12.07 9.80 0.73
C ILE A 114 -12.85 10.49 -0.39
N ASP A 115 -12.39 11.65 -0.83
CA ASP A 115 -13.07 12.43 -1.87
C ASP A 115 -12.96 11.78 -3.26
N LYS A 116 -11.80 11.18 -3.59
CA LYS A 116 -11.60 10.48 -4.86
C LYS A 116 -12.46 9.21 -4.98
N TYR A 117 -12.70 8.52 -3.87
CA TYR A 117 -13.50 7.28 -3.82
C TYR A 117 -14.97 7.52 -3.47
N LYS A 118 -15.39 8.78 -3.37
CA LYS A 118 -16.80 9.13 -3.12
C LYS A 118 -17.66 8.72 -4.30
N GLY A 119 -18.65 7.86 -4.03
CA GLY A 119 -19.58 7.35 -5.07
C GLY A 119 -19.07 6.17 -5.90
N VAL A 120 -17.82 5.73 -5.71
CA VAL A 120 -17.27 4.57 -6.43
C VAL A 120 -17.90 3.28 -5.92
N LYS A 121 -18.41 2.44 -6.83
CA LYS A 121 -19.14 1.19 -6.48
C LYS A 121 -18.24 0.10 -5.88
N LYS A 122 -16.98 0.02 -6.34
CA LYS A 122 -16.01 -1.02 -5.94
C LYS A 122 -15.12 -0.60 -4.77
N LYS A 123 -15.58 0.35 -3.96
CA LYS A 123 -14.82 1.01 -2.90
C LYS A 123 -14.15 0.03 -1.93
N THR A 124 -14.83 -1.03 -1.52
CA THR A 124 -14.29 -2.03 -0.57
C THR A 124 -13.03 -2.69 -1.13
N PHE A 125 -13.05 -3.09 -2.41
CA PHE A 125 -11.88 -3.68 -3.06
C PHE A 125 -10.74 -2.68 -3.21
N LEU A 126 -11.05 -1.42 -3.56
CA LEU A 126 -10.04 -0.37 -3.69
C LEU A 126 -9.37 -0.03 -2.36
N ILE A 127 -10.12 -0.03 -1.25
CA ILE A 127 -9.56 0.20 0.08
C ILE A 127 -8.70 -0.99 0.52
N PHE A 128 -9.16 -2.21 0.27
CA PHE A 128 -8.40 -3.42 0.57
C PHE A 128 -7.07 -3.46 -0.21
N GLY A 129 -7.10 -3.13 -1.49
CA GLY A 129 -5.93 -3.17 -2.38
C GLY A 129 -5.07 -1.92 -2.37
N LEU A 130 -5.20 -1.05 -1.36
CA LEU A 130 -4.47 0.21 -1.29
C LEU A 130 -3.07 0.00 -0.69
N THR A 131 -2.09 -0.18 -1.55
CA THR A 131 -0.66 -0.22 -1.20
C THR A 131 0.01 1.14 -1.45
N ASP A 132 1.28 1.29 -1.11
CA ASP A 132 2.06 2.51 -1.35
C ASP A 132 2.12 2.84 -2.85
N GLU A 133 2.36 1.82 -3.67
CA GLU A 133 2.48 1.92 -5.12
C GLU A 133 1.13 2.23 -5.76
N THR A 134 0.08 1.49 -5.39
CA THR A 134 -1.29 1.77 -5.85
C THR A 134 -1.71 3.20 -5.48
N TYR A 135 -1.41 3.62 -4.24
CA TYR A 135 -1.67 4.99 -3.78
C TYR A 135 -0.98 6.03 -4.67
N SER A 136 0.29 5.82 -4.99
CA SER A 136 1.05 6.77 -5.83
C SER A 136 0.44 6.95 -7.23
N LEU A 137 -0.07 5.85 -7.82
CA LEU A 137 -0.72 5.88 -9.13
C LEU A 137 -2.09 6.56 -9.11
N VAL A 138 -2.91 6.29 -8.07
CA VAL A 138 -4.26 6.87 -7.97
C VAL A 138 -4.26 8.31 -7.46
N CYS A 139 -3.21 8.77 -6.81
CA CYS A 139 -3.02 10.16 -6.38
C CYS A 139 -2.48 11.08 -7.47
N ASN A 140 -1.92 10.55 -8.55
CA ASN A 140 -1.30 11.33 -9.62
C ASN A 140 -2.37 12.02 -10.49
N ASP A 141 -2.72 13.26 -10.14
CA ASP A 141 -3.77 14.03 -10.82
C ASP A 141 -3.43 14.31 -12.29
N VAL A 142 -2.16 14.51 -12.63
CA VAL A 142 -1.71 14.73 -14.03
C VAL A 142 -1.96 13.49 -14.89
N ALA A 143 -1.72 12.30 -14.35
CA ALA A 143 -2.03 11.06 -15.06
C ALA A 143 -3.54 10.85 -15.19
N LEU A 144 -4.31 11.24 -14.18
CA LEU A 144 -5.77 11.12 -14.14
C LEU A 144 -6.52 12.07 -15.06
N GLU A 145 -5.93 13.19 -15.47
CA GLU A 145 -6.52 14.10 -16.47
C GLU A 145 -6.74 13.43 -17.83
N LYS A 146 -5.91 12.43 -18.17
CA LYS A 146 -5.98 11.69 -19.44
C LYS A 146 -6.90 10.46 -19.38
N VAL A 147 -7.50 10.20 -18.22
CA VAL A 147 -8.35 9.02 -17.97
C VAL A 147 -9.82 9.37 -18.13
N GLU A 148 -10.52 8.70 -19.06
CA GLU A 148 -11.94 8.94 -19.34
C GLU A 148 -12.85 8.44 -18.20
N ASN A 149 -12.52 7.27 -17.61
CA ASN A 149 -13.27 6.67 -16.52
C ASN A 149 -12.33 6.34 -15.34
N LYS A 150 -12.32 7.25 -14.37
CA LYS A 150 -11.46 7.13 -13.18
C LYS A 150 -11.78 5.91 -12.32
N GLU A 151 -13.06 5.51 -12.21
CA GLU A 151 -13.45 4.32 -11.44
C GLU A 151 -12.86 3.04 -12.03
N ASN A 152 -12.96 2.87 -13.35
CA ASN A 152 -12.35 1.73 -14.04
C ASN A 152 -10.83 1.76 -13.93
N TYR A 153 -10.21 2.93 -14.02
CA TYR A 153 -8.76 3.07 -13.86
C TYR A 153 -8.31 2.65 -12.46
N TYR A 154 -8.94 3.15 -11.40
CA TYR A 154 -8.63 2.76 -10.03
C TYR A 154 -8.77 1.25 -9.82
N PHE A 155 -9.87 0.69 -10.31
CA PHE A 155 -10.11 -0.75 -10.22
C PHE A 155 -9.05 -1.58 -10.95
N LEU A 156 -8.68 -1.20 -12.17
CA LEU A 156 -7.71 -1.92 -12.98
C LEU A 156 -6.30 -1.83 -12.40
N VAL A 157 -5.87 -0.65 -11.95
CA VAL A 157 -4.59 -0.47 -11.29
C VAL A 157 -4.50 -1.37 -10.05
N THR A 158 -5.49 -1.28 -9.15
CA THR A 158 -5.54 -2.12 -7.94
C THR A 158 -5.54 -3.62 -8.28
N LEU A 159 -6.28 -4.02 -9.30
CA LEU A 159 -6.37 -5.42 -9.72
C LEU A 159 -5.04 -5.93 -10.31
N PHE A 160 -4.38 -5.14 -11.15
CA PHE A 160 -3.10 -5.51 -11.73
C PHE A 160 -2.02 -5.62 -10.66
N ASP A 161 -1.91 -4.64 -9.78
CA ASP A 161 -0.95 -4.66 -8.68
C ASP A 161 -1.16 -5.88 -7.79
N HIS A 162 -2.42 -6.24 -7.47
CA HIS A 162 -2.73 -7.44 -6.69
C HIS A 162 -2.31 -8.72 -7.42
N ILE A 163 -2.61 -8.84 -8.73
CA ILE A 163 -2.21 -9.99 -9.54
C ILE A 163 -0.68 -10.11 -9.60
N TYR A 164 0.03 -9.00 -9.77
CA TYR A 164 1.49 -9.00 -9.83
C TYR A 164 2.10 -9.51 -8.52
N TRP A 165 1.59 -9.04 -7.39
CA TRP A 165 2.05 -9.47 -6.08
C TRP A 165 1.82 -10.97 -5.84
N ILE A 166 0.59 -11.46 -6.08
CA ILE A 166 0.26 -12.89 -5.97
C ILE A 166 1.17 -13.73 -6.86
N THR A 167 1.34 -13.29 -8.12
CA THR A 167 2.17 -14.02 -9.09
C THR A 167 3.61 -14.09 -8.64
N GLY A 168 4.21 -12.97 -8.21
CA GLY A 168 5.56 -12.93 -7.68
C GLY A 168 5.73 -13.84 -6.48
N SER A 169 4.82 -13.79 -5.52
CA SER A 169 4.85 -14.59 -4.28
C SER A 169 4.78 -16.10 -4.56
N VAL A 170 3.87 -16.50 -5.43
CA VAL A 170 3.74 -17.93 -5.82
C VAL A 170 4.97 -18.41 -6.59
N LEU A 171 5.44 -17.62 -7.56
CA LEU A 171 6.65 -17.93 -8.30
C LEU A 171 7.87 -18.06 -7.37
N GLY A 172 8.01 -17.15 -6.41
CA GLY A 172 9.08 -17.20 -5.42
C GLY A 172 9.06 -18.46 -4.58
N ALA A 173 7.89 -18.87 -4.08
CA ALA A 173 7.74 -20.10 -3.33
C ALA A 173 8.04 -21.37 -4.17
N LEU A 174 7.65 -21.37 -5.46
CA LEU A 174 7.98 -22.45 -6.40
C LEU A 174 9.47 -22.51 -6.70
N VAL A 175 10.11 -21.36 -6.95
CA VAL A 175 11.56 -21.27 -7.17
C VAL A 175 12.32 -21.72 -5.94
N GLY A 176 11.89 -21.33 -4.73
CA GLY A 176 12.46 -21.79 -3.47
C GLY A 176 12.37 -23.31 -3.28
N ALA A 177 11.32 -23.94 -3.83
CA ALA A 177 11.15 -25.40 -3.78
C ALA A 177 12.10 -26.16 -4.73
N ILE A 178 12.51 -25.55 -5.84
CA ILE A 178 13.31 -26.20 -6.87
C ILE A 178 14.81 -25.98 -6.64
N LEU A 179 15.18 -24.81 -6.18
CA LEU A 179 16.57 -24.42 -6.03
C LEU A 179 17.00 -24.53 -4.56
N PRO A 180 18.07 -25.25 -4.25
CA PRO A 180 18.63 -25.29 -2.90
C PRO A 180 19.33 -23.96 -2.61
N PHE A 181 18.54 -22.91 -2.29
CA PHE A 181 19.08 -21.63 -1.88
C PHE A 181 19.54 -21.67 -0.43
N SER A 182 20.72 -21.11 -0.17
CA SER A 182 21.02 -20.59 1.15
C SER A 182 20.03 -19.45 1.43
N THR A 183 19.35 -19.50 2.57
CA THR A 183 18.45 -18.41 2.99
C THR A 183 19.24 -17.20 3.52
N GLU A 184 20.56 -17.33 3.61
CA GLU A 184 21.46 -16.22 3.95
C GLU A 184 21.30 -15.08 2.95
N GLY A 185 20.82 -13.94 3.43
CA GLY A 185 20.56 -12.75 2.62
C GLY A 185 19.09 -12.54 2.21
N ILE A 186 18.22 -13.55 2.27
CA ILE A 186 16.78 -13.32 2.02
C ILE A 186 16.18 -12.44 3.12
N ASP A 187 16.62 -12.60 4.36
CA ASP A 187 16.20 -11.74 5.48
C ASP A 187 16.57 -10.25 5.24
N PHE A 188 17.57 -10.00 4.39
CA PHE A 188 17.95 -8.64 4.01
C PHE A 188 16.96 -8.00 3.01
N VAL A 189 16.14 -8.78 2.30
CA VAL A 189 15.21 -8.25 1.28
C VAL A 189 14.23 -7.27 1.91
N LEU A 190 13.69 -7.57 3.10
CA LEU A 190 12.79 -6.68 3.83
C LEU A 190 13.51 -5.38 4.24
N THR A 191 14.72 -5.48 4.74
CA THR A 191 15.54 -4.31 5.09
C THR A 191 15.83 -3.45 3.86
N ALA A 192 16.20 -4.09 2.74
CA ALA A 192 16.44 -3.41 1.47
C ALA A 192 15.18 -2.72 0.94
N LEU A 193 14.01 -3.36 1.05
CA LEU A 193 12.73 -2.77 0.70
C LEU A 193 12.46 -1.48 1.48
N PHE A 194 12.53 -1.55 2.81
CA PHE A 194 12.31 -0.36 3.64
C PHE A 194 13.33 0.74 3.40
N LEU A 195 14.60 0.38 3.19
CA LEU A 195 15.63 1.35 2.86
C LEU A 195 15.36 2.02 1.52
N THR A 196 14.94 1.26 0.51
CA THR A 196 14.59 1.81 -0.81
C THR A 196 13.43 2.78 -0.73
N VAL A 197 12.35 2.42 -0.03
CA VAL A 197 11.19 3.29 0.20
C VAL A 197 11.59 4.55 0.96
N PHE A 198 12.43 4.42 1.98
CA PHE A 198 12.94 5.57 2.74
C PHE A 198 13.75 6.52 1.85
N VAL A 199 14.68 5.98 1.04
CA VAL A 199 15.51 6.78 0.12
C VAL A 199 14.65 7.46 -0.95
N GLU A 200 13.66 6.76 -1.53
CA GLU A 200 12.75 7.32 -2.51
C GLU A 200 11.94 8.49 -1.91
N GLN A 201 11.38 8.32 -0.72
CA GLN A 201 10.68 9.39 -0.02
C GLN A 201 11.62 10.56 0.34
N TRP A 202 12.84 10.27 0.75
CA TRP A 202 13.84 11.29 1.01
C TRP A 202 14.14 12.13 -0.22
N LEU A 203 14.37 11.50 -1.38
CA LEU A 203 14.66 12.17 -2.64
C LEU A 203 13.47 12.95 -3.21
N SER A 204 12.24 12.46 -2.97
CA SER A 204 11.01 13.10 -3.47
C SER A 204 10.55 14.31 -2.65
N THR A 205 11.02 14.45 -1.42
CA THR A 205 10.56 15.48 -0.47
C THR A 205 11.65 16.52 -0.24
N LYS A 206 11.28 17.80 -0.25
CA LYS A 206 12.19 18.90 0.08
C LYS A 206 12.36 19.14 1.59
N ASN A 207 11.34 18.75 2.37
CA ASN A 207 11.34 18.91 3.83
C ASN A 207 11.58 17.57 4.49
N HIS A 208 12.78 17.38 5.06
CA HIS A 208 13.21 16.14 5.71
C HIS A 208 12.94 16.09 7.22
N LEU A 209 12.26 17.11 7.78
CA LEU A 209 12.05 17.22 9.21
C LEU A 209 11.28 16.03 9.79
N SER A 210 10.27 15.54 9.06
CA SER A 210 9.49 14.37 9.45
C SER A 210 10.35 13.09 9.45
N ALA A 211 11.19 12.89 8.43
CA ALA A 211 12.08 11.73 8.34
C ALA A 211 13.13 11.75 9.46
N ILE A 212 13.75 12.90 9.69
CA ILE A 212 14.76 13.08 10.75
C ILE A 212 14.12 12.84 12.12
N SER A 213 12.93 13.40 12.38
CA SER A 213 12.22 13.19 13.64
C SER A 213 11.85 11.72 13.86
N GLY A 214 11.47 11.01 12.81
CA GLY A 214 11.20 9.58 12.85
C GLY A 214 12.43 8.76 13.22
N VAL A 215 13.56 9.02 12.56
CA VAL A 215 14.85 8.33 12.86
C VAL A 215 15.28 8.60 14.30
N LEU A 216 15.25 9.86 14.74
CA LEU A 216 15.65 10.23 16.11
C LEU A 216 14.74 9.56 17.16
N ALA A 217 13.41 9.58 16.95
CA ALA A 217 12.46 8.92 17.85
C ALA A 217 12.70 7.42 17.93
N THR A 218 13.03 6.78 16.81
CA THR A 218 13.35 5.35 16.75
C THR A 218 14.65 5.04 17.52
N ILE A 219 15.70 5.84 17.33
CA ILE A 219 16.97 5.68 18.08
C ILE A 219 16.74 5.83 19.58
N VAL A 220 15.98 6.84 20.00
CA VAL A 220 15.66 7.06 21.42
C VAL A 220 14.88 5.87 21.99
N ALA A 221 13.87 5.39 21.27
CA ALA A 221 13.11 4.23 21.69
C ALA A 221 13.97 2.97 21.80
N LEU A 222 14.87 2.74 20.83
CA LEU A 222 15.78 1.61 20.82
C LEU A 222 16.74 1.63 22.03
N LEU A 223 17.28 2.80 22.36
CA LEU A 223 18.19 2.95 23.50
C LEU A 223 17.49 2.77 24.84
N ILE A 224 16.23 3.16 24.98
CA ILE A 224 15.47 3.08 26.24
C ILE A 224 14.86 1.71 26.45
N PHE A 225 14.24 1.12 25.41
CA PHE A 225 13.43 -0.10 25.52
C PHE A 225 14.13 -1.36 24.99
N GLY A 226 15.31 -1.22 24.37
CA GLY A 226 16.07 -2.34 23.79
C GLY A 226 15.45 -2.87 22.49
N ALA A 227 16.21 -3.75 21.82
CA ALA A 227 15.86 -4.25 20.48
C ALA A 227 14.53 -5.03 20.41
N ASP A 228 14.16 -5.72 21.50
CA ASP A 228 12.98 -6.58 21.52
C ASP A 228 11.65 -5.81 21.71
N ASN A 229 11.71 -4.61 22.31
CA ASN A 229 10.50 -3.88 22.72
C ASN A 229 10.41 -2.44 22.21
N PHE A 230 11.33 -1.99 21.35
CA PHE A 230 11.38 -0.58 20.90
C PHE A 230 10.28 -0.20 19.91
N LEU A 231 9.71 -1.16 19.16
CA LEU A 231 8.85 -0.88 18.01
C LEU A 231 7.61 -0.05 18.38
N ILE A 232 6.86 -0.49 19.40
CA ILE A 232 5.62 0.21 19.83
C ILE A 232 5.95 1.58 20.45
N PRO A 233 6.89 1.71 21.39
CA PRO A 233 7.34 3.00 21.89
C PRO A 233 7.83 3.96 20.79
N ALA A 234 8.60 3.45 19.80
CA ALA A 234 9.07 4.25 18.67
C ALA A 234 7.88 4.84 17.88
N MET A 235 6.88 4.03 17.57
CA MET A 235 5.69 4.49 16.85
C MET A 235 4.91 5.55 17.61
N ILE A 236 4.74 5.39 18.92
CA ILE A 236 4.08 6.39 19.76
C ILE A 236 4.89 7.70 19.77
N LEU A 237 6.21 7.62 19.93
CA LEU A 237 7.08 8.79 19.90
C LEU A 237 7.06 9.50 18.57
N ILE A 238 7.09 8.74 17.45
CA ILE A 238 6.98 9.30 16.10
C ILE A 238 5.65 10.01 15.91
N ALA A 239 4.53 9.37 16.29
CA ALA A 239 3.21 9.97 16.16
C ALA A 239 3.08 11.27 16.98
N LEU A 240 3.60 11.29 18.20
CA LEU A 240 3.63 12.48 19.05
C LEU A 240 4.52 13.57 18.46
N ALA A 241 5.74 13.23 18.02
CA ALA A 241 6.65 14.19 17.40
C ALA A 241 6.07 14.84 16.15
N LEU A 242 5.50 14.05 15.24
CA LEU A 242 4.86 14.55 14.02
C LEU A 242 3.63 15.40 14.29
N THR A 243 2.82 15.03 15.30
CA THR A 243 1.63 15.82 15.70
C THR A 243 2.04 17.18 16.26
N LEU A 244 3.10 17.22 17.07
CA LEU A 244 3.63 18.46 17.62
C LEU A 244 4.25 19.37 16.55
N LEU A 245 4.99 18.78 15.62
CA LEU A 245 5.59 19.49 14.49
C LEU A 245 4.51 20.10 13.57
N ARG A 246 3.48 19.33 13.23
CA ARG A 246 2.34 19.82 12.42
C ARG A 246 1.62 20.98 13.07
N LYS A 247 1.45 20.96 14.40
CA LYS A 247 0.83 22.06 15.12
C LYS A 247 1.67 23.34 15.06
N LYS A 248 2.99 23.21 14.96
CA LYS A 248 3.92 24.35 14.84
C LYS A 248 3.96 24.93 13.42
N GLU A 249 3.81 24.10 12.39
CA GLU A 249 3.74 24.54 10.99
C GLU A 249 2.39 25.18 10.65
N GLY A 250 1.28 24.72 11.25
CA GLY A 250 -0.06 25.33 11.08
C GLY A 250 -0.21 26.72 11.69
N ILE A 251 0.72 27.18 12.51
CA ILE A 251 0.74 28.54 13.08
C ILE A 251 1.49 29.53 12.14
N THR A 252 2.20 29.03 11.13
CA THR A 252 2.99 29.85 10.21
C THR A 252 2.32 30.08 8.85
N ASN A 253 1.11 29.59 8.62
CA ASN A 253 0.35 29.73 7.36
C ASN A 253 -0.94 30.58 7.49
N ASP A 254 -1.05 31.42 8.54
CA ASP A 254 -2.06 32.50 8.64
C ASP A 254 -1.41 33.89 8.41
#